data_1cc528f0890343239ba0520db1da02f7
#
_entry.id   1cc528f0890343239ba0520db1da02f7
#
_cell.length_a   1.000
_cell.length_b   1.000
_cell.length_c   1.000
_cell.angle_alpha   90.00
_cell.angle_beta   90.00
_cell.angle_gamma   90.00
#
_symmetry.space_group_name_H-M   'P 1'
#
loop_
_entity.id
_entity.type
_entity.pdbx_description
1 polymer ?
#
loop_
_entity_poly.entity_id
_entity_poly.type
_entity_poly.pdbx_seq_one_letter_code
_entity_poly.pdbx_strand_id
1 'polypeptide(L)'
;MKSIKKIIHDQTLTFDFRKVVFWKETSSLILSDLHVGKITHFRKNGISLPSFPSLNNLNILKSAIVDYNPKQVIFLGDLFHSDYNLEWEEWLTLFKTSNITFKLIIGNHDSINFKIKNLNILKYWNVSPFYFSHYPLKESKIFNLCG
;
A
#
# COMPACT_ATOMS: atom_id res chain seq x y z
N MET A 1 -4.33 -20.99 -4.68
CA MET A 1 -3.54 -19.84 -4.15
C MET A 1 -2.96 -20.21 -2.80
N LYS A 2 -1.68 -19.90 -2.58
CA LYS A 2 -1.06 -20.17 -1.27
C LYS A 2 -1.21 -18.93 -0.40
N SER A 3 -2.07 -18.99 0.61
CA SER A 3 -2.20 -17.97 1.64
C SER A 3 -2.13 -18.63 3.02
N ILE A 4 -1.68 -17.87 4.02
CA ILE A 4 -1.61 -18.32 5.40
C ILE A 4 -2.52 -17.43 6.25
N LYS A 5 -3.42 -18.04 7.01
CA LYS A 5 -4.27 -17.32 7.97
C LYS A 5 -3.66 -17.36 9.36
N LYS A 6 -3.67 -16.23 10.03
CA LYS A 6 -3.28 -16.08 11.45
C LYS A 6 -4.35 -15.29 12.18
N ILE A 7 -4.59 -15.68 13.44
CA ILE A 7 -5.44 -14.92 14.37
C ILE A 7 -4.51 -14.18 15.33
N ILE A 8 -4.65 -12.87 15.40
CA ILE A 8 -3.84 -11.99 16.25
C ILE A 8 -4.82 -11.04 16.94
N HIS A 9 -4.87 -11.07 18.27
CA HIS A 9 -5.83 -10.29 19.08
C HIS A 9 -7.28 -10.41 18.55
N ASP A 10 -7.73 -11.63 18.32
CA ASP A 10 -9.07 -11.96 17.79
C ASP A 10 -9.36 -11.39 16.39
N GLN A 11 -8.32 -10.93 15.69
CA GLN A 11 -8.42 -10.46 14.30
C GLN A 11 -7.81 -11.48 13.34
N THR A 12 -8.50 -11.75 12.25
CA THR A 12 -8.06 -12.69 11.22
C THR A 12 -7.27 -11.97 10.14
N LEU A 13 -5.97 -12.26 10.06
CA LEU A 13 -5.08 -11.78 9.01
C LEU A 13 -4.76 -12.90 8.04
N THR A 14 -5.01 -12.69 6.74
CA THR A 14 -4.64 -13.59 5.66
C THR A 14 -3.44 -13.02 4.92
N PHE A 15 -2.29 -13.68 5.06
CA PHE A 15 -1.05 -13.34 4.35
C PHE A 15 -1.09 -14.05 2.99
N ASP A 16 -1.15 -13.25 1.92
CA ASP A 16 -1.25 -13.75 0.54
C ASP A 16 0.12 -13.71 -0.14
N PHE A 17 0.42 -14.70 -0.99
CA PHE A 17 1.68 -14.78 -1.73
C PHE A 17 1.98 -13.55 -2.61
N ARG A 18 0.97 -12.75 -2.94
CA ARG A 18 1.07 -11.48 -3.66
C ARG A 18 1.64 -10.33 -2.80
N LYS A 19 2.16 -10.64 -1.61
CA LYS A 19 2.69 -9.66 -0.64
C LYS A 19 1.63 -8.67 -0.17
N VAL A 20 0.39 -9.13 -0.04
CA VAL A 20 -0.69 -8.38 0.60
C VAL A 20 -1.19 -9.12 1.82
N VAL A 21 -1.67 -8.38 2.80
CA VAL A 21 -2.34 -8.93 3.97
C VAL A 21 -3.81 -8.50 3.94
N PHE A 22 -4.73 -9.45 4.03
CA PHE A 22 -6.15 -9.14 4.15
C PHE A 22 -6.59 -9.25 5.61
N TRP A 23 -7.04 -8.14 6.16
CA TRP A 23 -7.64 -8.04 7.48
C TRP A 23 -9.16 -8.19 7.36
N LYS A 24 -9.66 -9.36 7.79
CA LYS A 24 -11.03 -9.81 7.53
C LYS A 24 -12.07 -8.91 8.20
N GLU A 25 -11.92 -8.61 9.49
CA GLU A 25 -12.93 -7.95 10.33
C GLU A 25 -13.23 -6.52 9.84
N THR A 26 -12.26 -5.85 9.26
CA THR A 26 -12.42 -4.51 8.67
C THR A 26 -12.50 -4.51 7.14
N SER A 27 -12.41 -5.70 6.52
CA SER A 27 -12.38 -5.86 5.06
C SER A 27 -11.31 -4.97 4.41
N SER A 28 -10.08 -5.04 4.94
CA SER A 28 -8.97 -4.18 4.53
C SER A 28 -7.87 -4.98 3.84
N LEU A 29 -7.37 -4.50 2.71
CA LEU A 29 -6.08 -4.93 2.16
C LEU A 29 -4.97 -4.04 2.70
N ILE A 30 -3.85 -4.65 3.10
CA ILE A 30 -2.68 -3.98 3.65
C ILE A 30 -1.46 -4.39 2.83
N LEU A 31 -0.66 -3.43 2.40
CA LEU A 31 0.58 -3.65 1.64
C LEU A 31 1.53 -2.46 1.79
N SER A 32 2.81 -2.62 1.39
CA SER A 32 3.84 -1.58 1.49
C SER A 32 4.80 -1.59 0.31
N ASP A 33 5.68 -0.57 0.23
CA ASP A 33 6.88 -0.53 -0.61
C ASP A 33 6.63 -0.75 -2.12
N LEU A 34 5.59 -0.15 -2.65
CA LEU A 34 5.26 -0.27 -4.08
C LEU A 34 6.16 0.58 -4.98
N HIS A 35 6.68 1.69 -4.44
CA HIS A 35 7.63 2.59 -5.11
C HIS A 35 7.21 2.97 -6.53
N VAL A 36 5.96 3.37 -6.71
CA VAL A 36 5.40 3.82 -7.99
C VAL A 36 6.21 5.02 -8.51
N GLY A 37 6.63 4.96 -9.76
CA GLY A 37 7.43 6.02 -10.38
C GLY A 37 8.94 5.80 -10.30
N LYS A 38 9.41 4.79 -9.56
CA LYS A 38 10.84 4.50 -9.38
C LYS A 38 11.56 4.23 -10.70
N ILE A 39 10.96 3.49 -11.61
CA ILE A 39 11.57 3.14 -12.89
C ILE A 39 11.73 4.37 -13.77
N THR A 40 10.70 5.19 -13.89
CA THR A 40 10.76 6.46 -14.63
C THR A 40 11.81 7.41 -14.04
N HIS A 41 11.92 7.47 -12.71
CA HIS A 41 12.95 8.26 -12.03
C HIS A 41 14.35 7.81 -12.44
N PHE A 42 14.66 6.52 -12.38
CA PHE A 42 15.98 6.00 -12.77
C PHE A 42 16.29 6.22 -14.25
N ARG A 43 15.29 6.04 -15.14
CA ARG A 43 15.45 6.28 -16.58
C ARG A 43 15.77 7.76 -16.89
N LYS A 44 15.10 8.69 -16.22
CA LYS A 44 15.42 10.14 -16.34
C LYS A 44 16.85 10.47 -15.91
N ASN A 45 17.42 9.66 -15.02
CA ASN A 45 18.82 9.78 -14.57
C ASN A 45 19.80 8.91 -15.38
N GLY A 46 19.42 8.44 -16.58
CA GLY A 46 20.29 7.71 -17.48
C GLY A 46 20.46 6.23 -17.20
N ILE A 47 19.71 5.65 -16.24
CA ILE A 47 19.77 4.23 -15.90
C ILE A 47 18.69 3.50 -16.66
N SER A 48 19.10 2.57 -17.56
CA SER A 48 18.17 1.74 -18.34
C SER A 48 17.62 0.60 -17.47
N LEU A 49 16.33 0.67 -17.13
CA LEU A 49 15.61 -0.38 -16.41
C LEU A 49 14.40 -0.87 -17.23
N PRO A 50 14.06 -2.17 -17.18
CA PRO A 50 12.83 -2.67 -17.79
C PRO A 50 11.58 -2.10 -17.13
N SER A 51 10.51 -1.86 -17.88
CA SER A 51 9.25 -1.26 -17.40
C SER A 51 8.31 -2.22 -16.66
N PHE A 52 8.58 -3.51 -16.73
CA PHE A 52 7.68 -4.56 -16.21
C PHE A 52 7.33 -4.52 -14.71
N PRO A 53 8.24 -4.13 -13.77
CA PRO A 53 7.93 -4.21 -12.35
C PRO A 53 6.80 -3.29 -11.88
N SER A 54 6.68 -2.06 -12.40
CA SER A 54 5.66 -1.11 -11.93
C SER A 54 4.24 -1.48 -12.37
N LEU A 55 4.09 -1.92 -13.62
CA LEU A 55 2.82 -2.45 -14.14
C LEU A 55 2.38 -3.71 -13.41
N ASN A 56 3.34 -4.55 -13.00
CA ASN A 56 3.05 -5.76 -12.25
C ASN A 56 2.46 -5.47 -10.88
N ASN A 57 2.98 -4.49 -10.14
CA ASN A 57 2.46 -4.12 -8.81
C ASN A 57 1.00 -3.66 -8.86
N LEU A 58 0.62 -2.86 -9.85
CA LEU A 58 -0.76 -2.41 -10.02
C LEU A 58 -1.69 -3.58 -10.37
N ASN A 59 -1.27 -4.48 -11.26
CA ASN A 59 -2.05 -5.66 -11.63
C ASN A 59 -2.21 -6.63 -10.45
N ILE A 60 -1.16 -6.80 -9.64
CA ILE A 60 -1.21 -7.57 -8.40
C ILE A 60 -2.25 -6.98 -7.45
N LEU A 61 -2.23 -5.67 -7.22
CA LEU A 61 -3.21 -5.00 -6.37
C LEU A 61 -4.62 -5.15 -6.93
N LYS A 62 -4.83 -4.91 -8.24
CA LYS A 62 -6.14 -5.09 -8.89
C LYS A 62 -6.67 -6.51 -8.73
N SER A 63 -5.82 -7.54 -8.92
CA SER A 63 -6.23 -8.93 -8.71
C SER A 63 -6.59 -9.25 -7.26
N ALA A 64 -5.87 -8.68 -6.30
CA ALA A 64 -6.18 -8.84 -4.89
C ALA A 64 -7.50 -8.13 -4.51
N ILE A 65 -7.75 -6.95 -5.09
CA ILE A 65 -9.02 -6.23 -4.92
C ILE A 65 -10.19 -7.07 -5.45
N VAL A 66 -10.05 -7.71 -6.59
CA VAL A 66 -11.10 -8.58 -7.16
C VAL A 66 -11.36 -9.78 -6.24
N ASP A 67 -10.30 -10.44 -5.75
CA ASP A 67 -10.45 -11.65 -4.95
C ASP A 67 -11.00 -11.40 -3.54
N TYR A 68 -10.56 -10.31 -2.90
CA TYR A 68 -10.93 -10.00 -1.50
C TYR A 68 -12.10 -9.03 -1.37
N ASN A 69 -12.45 -8.32 -2.43
CA ASN A 69 -13.49 -7.28 -2.44
C ASN A 69 -13.42 -6.35 -1.21
N PRO A 70 -12.27 -5.68 -0.96
CA PRO A 70 -12.05 -4.92 0.26
C PRO A 70 -12.85 -3.62 0.27
N LYS A 71 -13.21 -3.14 1.46
CA LYS A 71 -13.78 -1.81 1.66
C LYS A 71 -12.71 -0.71 1.65
N GLN A 72 -11.49 -1.08 2.04
CA GLN A 72 -10.36 -0.14 2.06
C GLN A 72 -9.03 -0.84 1.73
N VAL A 73 -8.09 -0.04 1.23
CA VAL A 73 -6.70 -0.43 1.00
C VAL A 73 -5.81 0.49 1.83
N ILE A 74 -4.87 -0.11 2.57
CA ILE A 74 -3.94 0.59 3.46
C ILE A 74 -2.52 0.36 2.95
N PHE A 75 -1.83 1.42 2.58
CA PHE A 75 -0.42 1.40 2.22
C PHE A 75 0.42 1.80 3.44
N LEU A 76 1.38 0.95 3.82
CA LEU A 76 2.26 1.19 4.97
C LEU A 76 3.56 1.91 4.59
N GLY A 77 3.44 2.93 3.75
CA GLY A 77 4.51 3.77 3.28
C GLY A 77 5.12 3.32 1.96
N ASP A 78 5.92 4.24 1.44
CA ASP A 78 6.68 4.08 0.20
C ASP A 78 5.80 3.64 -0.99
N LEU A 79 4.60 4.22 -1.07
CA LEU A 79 3.68 4.04 -2.19
C LEU A 79 4.27 4.68 -3.45
N PHE A 80 4.73 5.93 -3.33
CA PHE A 80 5.30 6.68 -4.43
C PHE A 80 6.81 6.86 -4.26
N HIS A 81 7.52 6.89 -5.36
CA HIS A 81 8.96 7.15 -5.38
C HIS A 81 9.22 8.41 -6.20
N SER A 82 9.93 9.39 -5.60
CA SER A 82 10.21 10.68 -6.23
C SER A 82 8.99 11.53 -6.59
N ASP A 83 9.20 12.61 -7.33
CA ASP A 83 8.15 13.50 -7.80
C ASP A 83 7.23 12.82 -8.81
N TYR A 84 6.05 13.42 -8.99
CA TYR A 84 5.05 12.97 -9.96
C TYR A 84 5.64 12.67 -11.34
N ASN A 85 5.24 11.52 -11.89
CA ASN A 85 5.59 11.08 -13.24
C ASN A 85 4.50 10.21 -13.85
N LEU A 86 4.67 9.79 -15.12
CA LEU A 86 3.65 9.07 -15.88
C LEU A 86 3.22 7.72 -15.27
N GLU A 87 4.07 7.07 -14.46
CA GLU A 87 3.69 5.84 -13.79
C GLU A 87 2.58 6.04 -12.73
N TRP A 88 2.40 7.28 -12.24
CA TRP A 88 1.36 7.59 -11.25
C TRP A 88 -0.05 7.62 -11.87
N GLU A 89 -0.19 7.86 -13.18
CA GLU A 89 -1.49 8.12 -13.82
C GLU A 89 -2.49 6.97 -13.63
N GLU A 90 -2.04 5.73 -13.79
CA GLU A 90 -2.92 4.56 -13.60
C GLU A 90 -3.34 4.38 -12.14
N TRP A 91 -2.46 4.70 -11.21
CA TRP A 91 -2.75 4.65 -9.78
C TRP A 91 -3.72 5.75 -9.38
N LEU A 92 -3.52 6.97 -9.87
CA LEU A 92 -4.44 8.09 -9.65
C LEU A 92 -5.83 7.80 -10.24
N THR A 93 -5.88 7.14 -11.40
CA THR A 93 -7.12 6.69 -12.01
C THR A 93 -7.83 5.65 -11.13
N LEU A 94 -7.10 4.66 -10.62
CA LEU A 94 -7.64 3.67 -9.69
C LEU A 94 -8.25 4.36 -8.45
N PHE A 95 -7.53 5.28 -7.82
CA PHE A 95 -8.03 5.99 -6.64
C PHE A 95 -9.28 6.82 -6.96
N LYS A 96 -9.27 7.51 -8.09
CA LYS A 96 -10.37 8.40 -8.52
C LYS A 96 -11.66 7.67 -8.86
N THR A 97 -11.56 6.49 -9.49
CA THR A 97 -12.71 5.76 -10.05
C THR A 97 -13.23 4.64 -9.14
N SER A 98 -12.44 4.22 -8.15
CA SER A 98 -12.81 3.15 -7.24
C SER A 98 -13.77 3.61 -6.14
N ASN A 99 -14.67 2.73 -5.72
CA ASN A 99 -15.51 2.90 -4.53
C ASN A 99 -14.80 2.47 -3.22
N ILE A 100 -13.54 2.05 -3.32
CA ILE A 100 -12.70 1.65 -2.18
C ILE A 100 -12.09 2.90 -1.56
N THR A 101 -12.00 2.96 -0.25
CA THR A 101 -11.23 4.00 0.46
C THR A 101 -9.75 3.64 0.49
N PHE A 102 -8.88 4.58 0.17
CA PHE A 102 -7.44 4.39 0.23
C PHE A 102 -6.83 5.19 1.38
N LYS A 103 -5.89 4.56 2.11
CA LYS A 103 -5.09 5.20 3.17
C LYS A 103 -3.62 4.99 2.87
N LEU A 104 -2.82 6.02 3.02
CA LEU A 104 -1.37 5.97 2.97
C LEU A 104 -0.81 6.39 4.33
N ILE A 105 -0.12 5.49 4.99
CA ILE A 105 0.79 5.84 6.08
C ILE A 105 2.08 6.29 5.41
N ILE A 106 2.42 7.56 5.51
CA ILE A 106 3.52 8.15 4.74
C ILE A 106 4.87 7.51 5.09
N GLY A 107 5.61 7.09 4.07
CA GLY A 107 7.00 6.65 4.16
C GLY A 107 7.99 7.75 3.79
N ASN A 108 9.28 7.46 3.87
CA ASN A 108 10.33 8.44 3.58
C ASN A 108 10.51 8.74 2.07
N HIS A 109 10.02 7.88 1.19
CA HIS A 109 10.05 8.09 -0.26
C HIS A 109 8.79 8.78 -0.80
N ASP A 110 7.74 8.89 0.00
CA ASP A 110 6.49 9.52 -0.42
C ASP A 110 6.61 11.04 -0.46
N SER A 111 6.93 11.60 -1.62
CA SER A 111 7.01 13.05 -1.86
C SER A 111 5.72 13.55 -2.52
N ILE A 112 4.65 13.68 -1.73
CA ILE A 112 3.34 14.11 -2.23
C ILE A 112 3.08 15.55 -1.80
N ASN A 113 3.07 16.48 -2.75
CA ASN A 113 2.86 17.91 -2.53
C ASN A 113 1.49 18.42 -3.01
N PHE A 114 0.58 17.52 -3.39
CA PHE A 114 -0.77 17.84 -3.83
C PHE A 114 -1.80 16.84 -3.27
N LYS A 115 -3.06 17.25 -3.27
CA LYS A 115 -4.15 16.39 -2.79
C LYS A 115 -4.52 15.35 -3.84
N ILE A 116 -4.50 14.09 -3.46
CA ILE A 116 -4.98 12.97 -4.28
C ILE A 116 -6.40 12.61 -3.86
N LYS A 117 -7.32 12.60 -4.83
CA LYS A 117 -8.72 12.24 -4.57
C LYS A 117 -8.81 10.80 -4.04
N ASN A 118 -9.60 10.61 -3.00
CA ASN A 118 -9.87 9.32 -2.36
C ASN A 118 -8.64 8.63 -1.71
N LEU A 119 -7.53 9.36 -1.53
CA LEU A 119 -6.36 8.91 -0.78
C LEU A 119 -6.20 9.75 0.49
N ASN A 120 -6.31 9.10 1.64
CA ASN A 120 -6.13 9.69 2.97
C ASN A 120 -4.68 9.49 3.42
N ILE A 121 -3.93 10.59 3.59
CA ILE A 121 -2.50 10.53 3.95
C ILE A 121 -2.37 10.78 5.46
N LEU A 122 -1.71 9.87 6.16
CA LEU A 122 -1.55 9.85 7.60
C LEU A 122 -0.07 9.60 7.95
N LYS A 123 0.40 10.12 9.07
CA LYS A 123 1.72 9.77 9.62
C LYS A 123 1.72 8.38 10.28
N TYR A 124 0.63 8.05 10.92
CA TYR A 124 0.33 6.76 11.55
C TYR A 124 -1.18 6.61 11.68
N TRP A 125 -1.63 5.40 11.92
CA TRP A 125 -3.03 5.14 12.20
C TRP A 125 -3.17 4.15 13.35
N ASN A 126 -3.82 4.59 14.43
CA ASN A 126 -4.09 3.77 15.59
C ASN A 126 -5.55 3.30 15.54
N VAL A 127 -5.75 2.02 15.38
CA VAL A 127 -7.05 1.38 15.40
C VAL A 127 -6.93 0.02 16.09
N SER A 128 -7.48 -0.06 17.31
CA SER A 128 -7.37 -1.29 18.12
C SER A 128 -7.79 -2.54 17.33
N PRO A 129 -7.00 -3.62 17.45
CA PRO A 129 -5.84 -3.80 18.32
C PRO A 129 -4.50 -3.42 17.66
N PHE A 130 -4.51 -2.82 16.47
CA PHE A 130 -3.32 -2.55 15.68
C PHE A 130 -2.93 -1.09 15.67
N TYR A 131 -1.62 -0.86 15.55
CA TYR A 131 -1.01 0.42 15.23
C TYR A 131 -0.29 0.31 13.90
N PHE A 132 -0.60 1.20 12.96
CA PHE A 132 -0.03 1.22 11.61
C PHE A 132 0.99 2.34 11.50
N SER A 133 2.19 2.03 11.06
CA SER A 133 3.28 2.97 10.82
C SER A 133 4.14 2.50 9.66
N HIS A 134 4.94 3.38 9.07
CA HIS A 134 5.95 2.95 8.09
C HIS A 134 7.14 2.31 8.80
N TYR A 135 7.65 2.94 9.86
CA TYR A 135 8.75 2.37 10.66
C TYR A 135 8.23 1.58 11.86
N PRO A 136 8.94 0.50 12.25
CA PRO A 136 8.57 -0.25 13.43
C PRO A 136 8.71 0.61 14.70
N LEU A 137 7.78 0.43 15.63
CA LEU A 137 7.87 1.03 16.96
C LEU A 137 8.96 0.32 17.77
N LYS A 138 9.87 1.09 18.38
CA LYS A 138 10.97 0.53 19.19
C LYS A 138 10.47 -0.15 20.47
N GLU A 139 9.44 0.41 21.09
CA GLU A 139 8.82 -0.12 22.31
C GLU A 139 7.31 0.09 22.20
N SER A 140 6.55 -0.99 22.16
CA SER A 140 5.11 -0.91 22.08
C SER A 140 4.45 -2.09 22.76
N LYS A 141 3.43 -1.79 23.58
CA LYS A 141 2.47 -2.80 24.08
C LYS A 141 1.38 -3.09 23.05
N ILE A 142 1.34 -2.34 21.94
CA ILE A 142 0.35 -2.44 20.89
C ILE A 142 0.97 -3.21 19.72
N PHE A 143 0.20 -4.09 19.09
CA PHE A 143 0.67 -4.83 17.93
C PHE A 143 0.86 -3.87 16.74
N ASN A 144 2.10 -3.68 16.33
CA ASN A 144 2.47 -2.77 15.26
C ASN A 144 2.55 -3.52 13.92
N LEU A 145 1.82 -3.02 12.93
CA LEU A 145 1.95 -3.38 11.52
C LEU A 145 2.71 -2.25 10.82
N CYS A 146 3.88 -2.55 10.28
CA CYS A 146 4.75 -1.58 9.61
C CYS A 146 5.14 -2.04 8.21
N GLY A 147 5.58 -1.07 7.39
CA GLY A 147 6.08 -1.31 6.04
C GLY A 147 7.51 -1.81 5.99
#